data_78bba890371d5ed5b394acbe901678d0
#
_entry.id   78bba890371d5ed5b394acbe901678d0
#
_cell.length_a   1.000
_cell.length_b   1.000
_cell.length_c   1.000
_cell.angle_alpha   90.00
_cell.angle_beta   90.00
_cell.angle_gamma   90.00
#
_symmetry.space_group_name_H-M   'P 1'
#
loop_
_entity.id
_entity.type
_entity.pdbx_description
1 polymer ?
#
loop_
_entity_poly.entity_id
_entity_poly.type
_entity_poly.pdbx_seq_one_letter_code
_entity_poly.pdbx_strand_id
1 'polypeptide(L)'
;MPLNCIFEFMNKVKIIECPRDAMQGIKSHFISTEAKAGYINSLLKVGFDTIDFGSFVSPKAIPQMRDTAAVLSKLDISQTQSKLLAIIANVRGANDAAQFEEIDYLGYPFSISENFQMRNTHKTIHQSIEALEEILSIAIRTNKEVVAYLSMGFGNPYGDPWNVEIVGEWTEKLSNMGVKIISLSDTIGSSTPDVIEYFFSNLIPSYPNIEFGAHLHTTPDSWHEKVNAAY
;
A
#
# COMPACT_ATOMS: atom_id res chain seq x y z
N MET A 1 -31.02 -6.08 27.59
CA MET A 1 -29.91 -6.45 26.67
C MET A 1 -28.60 -6.17 27.42
N PRO A 2 -27.71 -7.12 27.58
CA PRO A 2 -26.47 -6.89 28.31
C PRO A 2 -25.55 -5.97 27.50
N LEU A 3 -24.93 -5.03 28.20
CA LEU A 3 -23.96 -4.05 27.67
C LEU A 3 -22.71 -4.66 26.98
N ASN A 4 -22.55 -5.97 27.02
CA ASN A 4 -21.40 -6.67 26.43
C ASN A 4 -21.46 -6.86 24.90
N CYS A 5 -22.57 -6.52 24.23
CA CYS A 5 -22.69 -6.67 22.76
C CYS A 5 -22.26 -5.42 21.98
N ILE A 6 -21.88 -4.32 22.61
CA ILE A 6 -21.53 -3.07 21.92
C ILE A 6 -20.02 -2.99 21.65
N PHE A 7 -19.20 -3.80 22.31
CA PHE A 7 -17.73 -3.77 22.17
C PHE A 7 -17.16 -4.72 21.08
N GLU A 8 -17.98 -5.53 20.42
CA GLU A 8 -17.51 -6.48 19.40
C GLU A 8 -17.38 -5.89 17.97
N PHE A 9 -17.72 -4.63 17.75
CA PHE A 9 -17.62 -3.95 16.45
C PHE A 9 -16.63 -2.79 16.41
N MET A 10 -15.69 -2.72 17.31
CA MET A 10 -14.52 -1.88 17.07
C MET A 10 -13.65 -2.61 16.05
N ASN A 11 -13.69 -2.17 14.78
CA ASN A 11 -12.79 -2.66 13.75
C ASN A 11 -11.36 -2.53 14.27
N LYS A 12 -10.72 -3.68 14.48
CA LYS A 12 -9.34 -3.71 14.97
C LYS A 12 -8.46 -3.07 13.90
N VAL A 13 -7.76 -2.00 14.24
CA VAL A 13 -6.80 -1.39 13.32
C VAL A 13 -5.72 -2.40 12.98
N LYS A 14 -5.49 -2.61 11.69
CA LYS A 14 -4.43 -3.44 11.14
C LYS A 14 -3.15 -2.63 11.06
N ILE A 15 -2.08 -3.14 11.61
CA ILE A 15 -0.76 -2.52 11.51
C ILE A 15 0.01 -3.24 10.41
N ILE A 16 0.45 -2.47 9.42
CA ILE A 16 1.22 -2.95 8.28
C ILE A 16 2.66 -2.46 8.42
N GLU A 17 3.60 -3.38 8.42
CA GLU A 17 5.03 -3.03 8.42
C GLU A 17 5.57 -2.96 6.99
N CYS A 18 6.36 -1.93 6.68
CA CYS A 18 6.81 -1.64 5.32
C CYS A 18 8.34 -1.69 5.16
N PRO A 19 9.02 -2.83 5.43
CA PRO A 19 10.47 -2.95 5.26
C PRO A 19 10.93 -2.72 3.83
N ARG A 20 10.12 -3.05 2.83
CA ARG A 20 10.40 -2.80 1.42
C ARG A 20 10.60 -1.31 1.16
N ASP A 21 9.70 -0.46 1.64
CA ASP A 21 9.77 0.98 1.42
C ASP A 21 10.98 1.61 2.10
N ALA A 22 11.25 1.22 3.33
CA ALA A 22 12.42 1.65 4.07
C ALA A 22 13.74 1.29 3.35
N MET A 23 13.82 0.10 2.75
CA MET A 23 15.05 -0.37 2.08
C MET A 23 15.21 0.16 0.66
N GLN A 24 14.13 0.35 -0.11
CA GLN A 24 14.20 0.68 -1.54
C GLN A 24 14.97 1.97 -1.84
N GLY A 25 14.97 2.92 -0.92
CA GLY A 25 15.66 4.21 -1.03
C GLY A 25 17.16 4.16 -0.75
N ILE A 26 17.69 3.06 -0.23
CA ILE A 26 19.11 2.92 0.12
C ILE A 26 19.94 2.72 -1.15
N LYS A 27 20.73 3.75 -1.48
CA LYS A 27 21.56 3.80 -2.70
C LYS A 27 23.05 3.54 -2.42
N SER A 28 23.48 3.64 -1.17
CA SER A 28 24.91 3.54 -0.79
C SER A 28 25.48 2.14 -0.99
N HIS A 29 24.68 1.11 -0.87
CA HIS A 29 25.06 -0.30 -1.05
C HIS A 29 23.81 -1.14 -1.34
N PHE A 30 24.04 -2.34 -1.88
CA PHE A 30 22.98 -3.35 -2.02
C PHE A 30 22.90 -4.17 -0.74
N ILE A 31 21.73 -4.21 -0.14
CA ILE A 31 21.46 -5.09 1.01
C ILE A 31 21.36 -6.51 0.49
N SER A 32 22.13 -7.45 1.06
CA SER A 32 22.10 -8.83 0.58
C SER A 32 20.73 -9.49 0.79
N THR A 33 20.44 -10.48 -0.02
CA THR A 33 19.20 -11.28 0.08
C THR A 33 19.05 -11.90 1.47
N GLU A 34 20.15 -12.39 2.04
CA GLU A 34 20.18 -12.98 3.38
C GLU A 34 19.85 -11.96 4.47
N ALA A 35 20.38 -10.75 4.36
CA ALA A 35 20.10 -9.69 5.33
C ALA A 35 18.63 -9.24 5.26
N LYS A 36 18.08 -9.09 4.05
CA LYS A 36 16.64 -8.77 3.86
C LYS A 36 15.76 -9.87 4.43
N ALA A 37 16.01 -11.13 4.07
CA ALA A 37 15.24 -12.26 4.56
C ALA A 37 15.33 -12.40 6.09
N GLY A 38 16.53 -12.23 6.66
CA GLY A 38 16.74 -12.27 8.11
C GLY A 38 15.95 -11.18 8.83
N TYR A 39 15.93 -9.96 8.28
CA TYR A 39 15.15 -8.85 8.84
C TYR A 39 13.65 -9.14 8.76
N ILE A 40 13.14 -9.53 7.58
CA ILE A 40 11.72 -9.82 7.40
C ILE A 40 11.29 -11.01 8.28
N ASN A 41 12.10 -12.06 8.40
CA ASN A 41 11.83 -13.18 9.32
C ASN A 41 11.74 -12.74 10.79
N SER A 42 12.45 -11.68 11.18
CA SER A 42 12.30 -11.09 12.51
C SER A 42 10.97 -10.36 12.67
N LEU A 43 10.52 -9.64 11.63
CA LEU A 43 9.24 -8.95 11.61
C LEU A 43 8.05 -9.93 11.61
N LEU A 44 8.16 -11.05 10.91
CA LEU A 44 7.12 -12.10 10.89
C LEU A 44 6.80 -12.67 12.28
N LYS A 45 7.74 -12.56 13.22
CA LYS A 45 7.56 -12.99 14.63
C LYS A 45 6.88 -11.95 15.52
N VAL A 46 6.76 -10.70 15.05
CA VAL A 46 6.17 -9.59 15.83
C VAL A 46 4.64 -9.66 15.84
N GLY A 47 4.03 -10.18 14.77
CA GLY A 47 2.58 -10.32 14.65
C GLY A 47 1.89 -9.10 14.02
N PHE A 48 2.57 -8.41 13.12
CA PHE A 48 1.92 -7.43 12.23
C PHE A 48 0.82 -8.13 11.40
N ASP A 49 -0.24 -7.39 11.04
CA ASP A 49 -1.28 -7.92 10.16
C ASP A 49 -0.70 -8.28 8.79
N THR A 50 0.05 -7.35 8.21
CA THR A 50 0.64 -7.50 6.88
C THR A 50 2.07 -6.97 6.87
N ILE A 51 2.93 -7.57 6.06
CA ILE A 51 4.29 -7.09 5.80
C ILE A 51 4.42 -6.79 4.31
N ASP A 52 4.67 -5.52 3.97
CA ASP A 52 5.10 -5.08 2.63
C ASP A 52 6.59 -5.45 2.47
N PHE A 53 6.83 -6.67 2.00
CA PHE A 53 8.14 -7.31 2.06
C PHE A 53 9.01 -7.08 0.83
N GLY A 54 8.41 -6.74 -0.33
CA GLY A 54 9.16 -6.70 -1.57
C GLY A 54 8.41 -6.05 -2.74
N SER A 55 9.04 -6.11 -3.92
CA SER A 55 8.50 -5.46 -5.12
C SER A 55 8.86 -6.22 -6.39
N PHE A 56 7.88 -6.38 -7.28
CA PHE A 56 8.03 -6.90 -8.65
C PHE A 56 8.06 -5.77 -9.70
N VAL A 57 8.50 -4.60 -9.29
CA VAL A 57 8.80 -3.48 -10.18
C VAL A 57 10.13 -3.73 -10.91
N SER A 58 10.36 -3.02 -12.01
CA SER A 58 11.58 -3.18 -12.80
C SER A 58 12.85 -3.04 -11.92
N PRO A 59 13.79 -3.99 -11.97
CA PRO A 59 15.08 -3.88 -11.29
C PRO A 59 15.91 -2.66 -11.67
N LYS A 60 15.65 -2.08 -12.86
CA LYS A 60 16.29 -0.83 -13.28
C LYS A 60 15.73 0.37 -12.52
N ALA A 61 14.43 0.35 -12.19
CA ALA A 61 13.79 1.42 -11.42
C ALA A 61 14.11 1.30 -9.92
N ILE A 62 14.04 0.07 -9.38
CA ILE A 62 14.29 -0.19 -7.95
C ILE A 62 15.32 -1.33 -7.82
N PRO A 63 16.63 -1.02 -7.99
CA PRO A 63 17.68 -2.04 -7.95
C PRO A 63 17.76 -2.81 -6.62
N GLN A 64 17.36 -2.17 -5.53
CA GLN A 64 17.39 -2.77 -4.19
C GLN A 64 16.40 -3.94 -4.05
N MET A 65 15.31 -3.96 -4.83
CA MET A 65 14.25 -4.99 -4.78
C MET A 65 14.36 -6.05 -5.88
N ARG A 66 15.47 -6.10 -6.63
CA ARG A 66 15.66 -7.04 -7.75
C ARG A 66 15.62 -8.51 -7.38
N ASP A 67 15.82 -8.81 -6.12
CA ASP A 67 15.92 -10.16 -5.54
C ASP A 67 14.69 -10.56 -4.71
N THR A 68 13.56 -9.86 -4.87
CA THR A 68 12.32 -10.10 -4.09
C THR A 68 11.91 -11.58 -4.07
N ALA A 69 11.93 -12.28 -5.20
CA ALA A 69 11.60 -13.71 -5.25
C ALA A 69 12.60 -14.58 -4.46
N ALA A 70 13.89 -14.24 -4.51
CA ALA A 70 14.91 -14.95 -3.73
C ALA A 70 14.81 -14.65 -2.22
N VAL A 71 14.39 -13.45 -1.84
CA VAL A 71 14.05 -13.12 -0.45
C VAL A 71 12.85 -13.95 0.00
N LEU A 72 11.76 -13.96 -0.77
CA LEU A 72 10.56 -14.73 -0.45
C LEU A 72 10.87 -16.21 -0.19
N SER A 73 11.68 -16.85 -1.03
CA SER A 73 12.05 -18.26 -0.85
C SER A 73 12.84 -18.58 0.45
N LYS A 74 13.27 -17.55 1.18
CA LYS A 74 14.00 -17.66 2.45
C LYS A 74 13.16 -17.23 3.66
N LEU A 75 11.90 -16.85 3.45
CA LEU A 75 11.01 -16.48 4.54
C LEU A 75 10.42 -17.73 5.21
N ASP A 76 10.42 -17.73 6.53
CA ASP A 76 9.75 -18.74 7.34
C ASP A 76 8.35 -18.24 7.71
N ILE A 77 7.38 -18.59 6.88
CA ILE A 77 5.97 -18.22 7.06
C ILE A 77 5.16 -19.29 7.81
N SER A 78 5.79 -20.38 8.24
CA SER A 78 5.11 -21.55 8.83
C SER A 78 4.43 -21.25 10.17
N GLN A 79 4.89 -20.24 10.90
CA GLN A 79 4.45 -19.90 12.25
C GLN A 79 3.84 -18.50 12.37
N THR A 80 3.68 -17.79 11.26
CA THR A 80 3.12 -16.43 11.26
C THR A 80 1.66 -16.41 10.86
N GLN A 81 0.95 -15.38 11.35
CA GLN A 81 -0.39 -15.00 10.86
C GLN A 81 -0.30 -13.76 9.96
N SER A 82 0.89 -13.17 9.82
CA SER A 82 1.09 -12.01 8.97
C SER A 82 0.93 -12.38 7.51
N LYS A 83 0.20 -11.56 6.77
CA LYS A 83 0.07 -11.65 5.32
C LYS A 83 1.23 -10.97 4.63
N LEU A 84 1.51 -11.36 3.40
CA LEU A 84 2.57 -10.77 2.59
C LEU A 84 1.99 -9.89 1.49
N LEU A 85 2.51 -8.67 1.39
CA LEU A 85 2.21 -7.71 0.34
C LEU A 85 3.46 -7.46 -0.50
N ALA A 86 3.30 -7.47 -1.82
CA ALA A 86 4.34 -7.08 -2.76
C ALA A 86 3.86 -5.94 -3.67
N ILE A 87 4.72 -4.93 -3.86
CA ILE A 87 4.41 -3.82 -4.77
C ILE A 87 4.59 -4.26 -6.22
N ILE A 88 3.63 -3.89 -7.04
CA ILE A 88 3.62 -4.05 -8.49
C ILE A 88 3.35 -2.70 -9.16
N ALA A 89 3.86 -2.47 -10.37
CA ALA A 89 3.61 -1.20 -11.10
C ALA A 89 2.90 -1.41 -12.44
N ASN A 90 2.70 -2.65 -12.86
CA ASN A 90 2.12 -3.00 -14.15
C ASN A 90 1.67 -4.47 -14.19
N VAL A 91 1.02 -4.84 -15.27
CA VAL A 91 0.49 -6.19 -15.53
C VAL A 91 1.59 -7.27 -15.48
N ARG A 92 2.80 -6.97 -15.99
CA ARG A 92 3.92 -7.92 -15.90
C ARG A 92 4.29 -8.21 -14.44
N GLY A 93 4.47 -7.16 -13.63
CA GLY A 93 4.78 -7.33 -12.21
C GLY A 93 3.68 -8.08 -11.45
N ALA A 94 2.41 -7.88 -11.82
CA ALA A 94 1.30 -8.63 -11.25
C ALA A 94 1.37 -10.12 -11.62
N ASN A 95 1.66 -10.46 -12.89
CA ASN A 95 1.85 -11.84 -13.33
C ASN A 95 3.06 -12.50 -12.64
N ASP A 96 4.15 -11.76 -12.47
CA ASP A 96 5.36 -12.26 -11.79
C ASP A 96 5.06 -12.55 -10.31
N ALA A 97 4.41 -11.63 -9.59
CA ALA A 97 4.02 -11.81 -8.19
C ALA A 97 2.96 -12.90 -8.00
N ALA A 98 2.05 -13.04 -8.96
CA ALA A 98 0.95 -14.01 -8.90
C ALA A 98 1.41 -15.49 -8.95
N GLN A 99 2.66 -15.74 -9.33
CA GLN A 99 3.24 -17.10 -9.34
C GLN A 99 3.53 -17.63 -7.93
N PHE A 100 3.52 -16.77 -6.91
CA PHE A 100 3.85 -17.12 -5.54
C PHE A 100 2.58 -17.19 -4.70
N GLU A 101 2.24 -18.37 -4.19
CA GLU A 101 1.05 -18.58 -3.35
C GLU A 101 1.13 -17.82 -2.03
N GLU A 102 2.34 -17.59 -1.54
CA GLU A 102 2.65 -16.93 -0.27
C GLU A 102 2.29 -15.43 -0.26
N ILE A 103 2.10 -14.82 -1.42
CA ILE A 103 1.73 -13.41 -1.54
C ILE A 103 0.20 -13.30 -1.48
N ASP A 104 -0.30 -12.56 -0.49
CA ASP A 104 -1.73 -12.31 -0.31
C ASP A 104 -2.18 -11.05 -1.08
N TYR A 105 -1.37 -10.00 -1.05
CA TYR A 105 -1.72 -8.68 -1.55
C TYR A 105 -0.79 -8.19 -2.67
N LEU A 106 -1.40 -7.61 -3.69
CA LEU A 106 -0.72 -6.88 -4.75
C LEU A 106 -0.89 -5.36 -4.49
N GLY A 107 0.17 -4.71 -4.05
CA GLY A 107 0.18 -3.27 -3.84
C GLY A 107 0.36 -2.51 -5.15
N TYR A 108 -0.64 -1.75 -5.56
CA TYR A 108 -0.63 -1.00 -6.81
C TYR A 108 -0.60 0.52 -6.56
N PRO A 109 0.51 1.21 -6.88
CA PRO A 109 0.57 2.66 -6.80
C PRO A 109 -0.28 3.31 -7.89
N PHE A 110 -1.29 4.04 -7.46
CA PHE A 110 -2.16 4.86 -8.30
C PHE A 110 -2.14 6.29 -7.79
N SER A 111 -2.24 7.30 -8.64
CA SER A 111 -2.19 8.69 -8.21
C SER A 111 -3.39 9.49 -8.68
N ILE A 112 -3.83 10.43 -7.83
CA ILE A 112 -4.80 11.47 -8.23
C ILE A 112 -4.13 12.60 -9.03
N SER A 113 -2.79 12.70 -9.01
CA SER A 113 -2.00 13.68 -9.76
C SER A 113 -1.51 13.08 -11.07
N GLU A 114 -1.94 13.63 -12.20
CA GLU A 114 -1.48 13.22 -13.53
C GLU A 114 0.03 13.43 -13.68
N ASN A 115 0.56 14.55 -13.16
CA ASN A 115 1.98 14.84 -13.19
C ASN A 115 2.80 13.79 -12.43
N PHE A 116 2.35 13.39 -11.25
CA PHE A 116 3.02 12.35 -10.48
C PHE A 116 2.89 10.98 -11.15
N GLN A 117 1.71 10.62 -11.63
CA GLN A 117 1.46 9.35 -12.30
C GLN A 117 2.40 9.15 -13.49
N MET A 118 2.53 10.17 -14.32
CA MET A 118 3.43 10.15 -15.48
C MET A 118 4.91 10.04 -15.07
N ARG A 119 5.33 10.75 -14.01
CA ARG A 119 6.72 10.71 -13.51
C ARG A 119 7.07 9.38 -12.85
N ASN A 120 6.12 8.80 -12.12
CA ASN A 120 6.35 7.60 -11.31
C ASN A 120 6.27 6.31 -12.16
N THR A 121 5.30 6.22 -13.07
CA THR A 121 5.03 4.97 -13.81
C THR A 121 5.18 5.12 -15.32
N HIS A 122 5.45 6.32 -15.84
CA HIS A 122 5.46 6.66 -17.26
C HIS A 122 4.11 6.35 -17.96
N LYS A 123 3.02 6.48 -17.23
CA LYS A 123 1.66 6.27 -17.69
C LYS A 123 0.78 7.44 -17.31
N THR A 124 -0.23 7.72 -18.13
CA THR A 124 -1.34 8.60 -17.73
C THR A 124 -2.20 7.90 -16.67
N ILE A 125 -3.04 8.67 -15.96
CA ILE A 125 -4.05 8.10 -15.07
C ILE A 125 -4.96 7.14 -15.83
N HIS A 126 -5.38 7.49 -17.05
CA HIS A 126 -6.20 6.63 -17.90
C HIS A 126 -5.53 5.27 -18.18
N GLN A 127 -4.27 5.28 -18.63
CA GLN A 127 -3.50 4.07 -18.87
C GLN A 127 -3.27 3.24 -17.60
N SER A 128 -3.25 3.90 -16.44
CA SER A 128 -3.11 3.23 -15.15
C SER A 128 -4.41 2.54 -14.72
N ILE A 129 -5.56 3.10 -15.08
CA ILE A 129 -6.88 2.46 -14.91
C ILE A 129 -6.98 1.21 -15.80
N GLU A 130 -6.63 1.29 -17.07
CA GLU A 130 -6.61 0.12 -17.98
C GLU A 130 -5.72 -0.99 -17.44
N ALA A 131 -4.52 -0.66 -16.96
CA ALA A 131 -3.63 -1.63 -16.35
C ALA A 131 -4.22 -2.24 -15.06
N LEU A 132 -4.95 -1.45 -14.26
CA LEU A 132 -5.59 -1.92 -13.03
C LEU A 132 -6.70 -2.94 -13.32
N GLU A 133 -7.48 -2.77 -14.39
CA GLU A 133 -8.50 -3.75 -14.81
C GLU A 133 -7.89 -5.14 -15.06
N GLU A 134 -6.76 -5.17 -15.77
CA GLU A 134 -6.04 -6.43 -16.02
C GLU A 134 -5.44 -7.00 -14.71
N ILE A 135 -4.88 -6.15 -13.85
CA ILE A 135 -4.32 -6.54 -12.55
C ILE A 135 -5.39 -7.15 -11.65
N LEU A 136 -6.58 -6.54 -11.58
CA LEU A 136 -7.71 -7.07 -10.81
C LEU A 136 -8.14 -8.45 -11.33
N SER A 137 -8.16 -8.62 -12.65
CA SER A 137 -8.45 -9.93 -13.27
C SER A 137 -7.41 -10.99 -12.90
N ILE A 138 -6.12 -10.63 -12.81
CA ILE A 138 -5.04 -11.52 -12.36
C ILE A 138 -5.24 -11.87 -10.89
N ALA A 139 -5.46 -10.86 -10.04
CA ALA A 139 -5.65 -11.03 -8.60
C ALA A 139 -6.80 -12.01 -8.28
N ILE A 140 -7.96 -11.82 -8.93
CA ILE A 140 -9.12 -12.73 -8.76
C ILE A 140 -8.76 -14.17 -9.12
N ARG A 141 -8.10 -14.39 -10.28
CA ARG A 141 -7.75 -15.75 -10.74
C ARG A 141 -6.73 -16.45 -9.84
N THR A 142 -5.91 -15.68 -9.13
CA THR A 142 -4.82 -16.20 -8.29
C THR A 142 -5.09 -16.07 -6.80
N ASN A 143 -6.36 -15.78 -6.44
CA ASN A 143 -6.82 -15.62 -5.06
C ASN A 143 -6.00 -14.60 -4.25
N LYS A 144 -5.72 -13.46 -4.86
CA LYS A 144 -5.03 -12.32 -4.23
C LYS A 144 -5.94 -11.11 -4.21
N GLU A 145 -5.65 -10.15 -3.33
CA GLU A 145 -6.36 -8.89 -3.30
C GLU A 145 -5.43 -7.74 -3.74
N VAL A 146 -6.03 -6.71 -4.34
CA VAL A 146 -5.30 -5.49 -4.73
C VAL A 146 -5.48 -4.45 -3.63
N VAL A 147 -4.35 -3.91 -3.16
CA VAL A 147 -4.30 -2.71 -2.34
C VAL A 147 -3.92 -1.54 -3.24
N ALA A 148 -4.85 -0.61 -3.47
CA ALA A 148 -4.56 0.60 -4.23
C ALA A 148 -3.96 1.67 -3.31
N TYR A 149 -2.71 2.05 -3.56
CA TYR A 149 -2.06 3.17 -2.88
C TYR A 149 -2.43 4.46 -3.61
N LEU A 150 -3.33 5.26 -3.03
CA LEU A 150 -3.80 6.49 -3.63
C LEU A 150 -2.82 7.63 -3.33
N SER A 151 -1.80 7.72 -4.17
CA SER A 151 -0.70 8.69 -4.06
C SER A 151 -1.15 10.12 -4.29
N MET A 152 -0.48 11.07 -3.64
CA MET A 152 -0.78 12.51 -3.68
C MET A 152 -2.16 12.88 -3.13
N GLY A 153 -2.77 11.97 -2.35
CA GLY A 153 -4.07 12.21 -1.74
C GLY A 153 -4.08 13.36 -0.73
N PHE A 154 -2.97 13.60 -0.05
CA PHE A 154 -2.79 14.67 0.93
C PHE A 154 -2.01 15.88 0.40
N GLY A 155 -1.90 16.03 -0.90
CA GLY A 155 -1.20 17.12 -1.54
C GLY A 155 -0.12 16.69 -2.51
N ASN A 156 0.30 17.64 -3.36
CA ASN A 156 1.34 17.41 -4.36
C ASN A 156 2.17 18.69 -4.62
N PRO A 157 3.42 18.56 -5.08
CA PRO A 157 4.29 19.71 -5.38
C PRO A 157 4.10 20.25 -6.80
N TYR A 158 3.13 19.72 -7.57
CA TYR A 158 2.96 20.02 -9.00
C TYR A 158 1.88 21.08 -9.27
N GLY A 159 1.10 21.44 -8.24
CA GLY A 159 -0.06 22.32 -8.39
C GLY A 159 -1.29 21.64 -8.98
N ASP A 160 -1.29 20.30 -9.06
CA ASP A 160 -2.47 19.54 -9.45
C ASP A 160 -3.56 19.67 -8.37
N PRO A 161 -4.85 19.73 -8.74
CA PRO A 161 -5.94 19.79 -7.78
C PRO A 161 -5.96 18.59 -6.84
N TRP A 162 -6.20 18.84 -5.57
CA TRP A 162 -6.39 17.81 -4.55
C TRP A 162 -7.30 18.32 -3.44
N ASN A 163 -8.21 17.52 -3.01
CA ASN A 163 -9.11 17.74 -1.86
C ASN A 163 -9.83 16.42 -1.55
N VAL A 164 -10.66 16.42 -0.50
CA VAL A 164 -11.38 15.20 -0.08
C VAL A 164 -12.42 14.75 -1.12
N GLU A 165 -13.02 15.67 -1.86
CA GLU A 165 -13.98 15.38 -2.91
C GLU A 165 -13.32 14.63 -4.07
N ILE A 166 -12.15 15.10 -4.54
CA ILE A 166 -11.38 14.43 -5.59
C ILE A 166 -10.93 13.03 -5.15
N VAL A 167 -10.48 12.89 -3.91
CA VAL A 167 -10.10 11.58 -3.35
C VAL A 167 -11.34 10.67 -3.25
N GLY A 168 -12.49 11.22 -2.88
CA GLY A 168 -13.78 10.51 -2.87
C GLY A 168 -14.19 10.01 -4.26
N GLU A 169 -14.13 10.86 -5.29
CA GLU A 169 -14.42 10.48 -6.68
C GLU A 169 -13.53 9.33 -7.16
N TRP A 170 -12.25 9.38 -6.85
CA TRP A 170 -11.33 8.29 -7.19
C TRP A 170 -11.59 7.03 -6.36
N THR A 171 -11.94 7.18 -5.08
CA THR A 171 -12.36 6.05 -4.23
C THR A 171 -13.57 5.35 -4.82
N GLU A 172 -14.60 6.09 -5.22
CA GLU A 172 -15.81 5.54 -5.86
C GLU A 172 -15.45 4.80 -7.15
N LYS A 173 -14.63 5.43 -8.01
CA LYS A 173 -14.22 4.83 -9.27
C LYS A 173 -13.45 3.53 -9.08
N LEU A 174 -12.48 3.50 -8.18
CA LEU A 174 -11.69 2.31 -7.85
C LEU A 174 -12.59 1.22 -7.22
N SER A 175 -13.49 1.59 -6.33
CA SER A 175 -14.48 0.68 -5.72
C SER A 175 -15.37 0.03 -6.77
N ASN A 176 -15.89 0.80 -7.72
CA ASN A 176 -16.72 0.29 -8.81
C ASN A 176 -15.97 -0.66 -9.75
N MET A 177 -14.65 -0.56 -9.83
CA MET A 177 -13.80 -1.53 -10.53
C MET A 177 -13.56 -2.82 -9.74
N GLY A 178 -13.87 -2.85 -8.44
CA GLY A 178 -13.70 -4.01 -7.57
C GLY A 178 -12.54 -3.91 -6.57
N VAL A 179 -11.87 -2.75 -6.46
CA VAL A 179 -10.88 -2.51 -5.40
C VAL A 179 -11.61 -2.42 -4.06
N LYS A 180 -11.12 -3.16 -3.07
CA LYS A 180 -11.71 -3.18 -1.72
C LYS A 180 -10.85 -2.51 -0.67
N ILE A 181 -9.55 -2.35 -0.93
CA ILE A 181 -8.59 -1.78 0.01
C ILE A 181 -7.91 -0.59 -0.65
N ILE A 182 -8.05 0.58 -0.05
CA ILE A 182 -7.43 1.83 -0.54
C ILE A 182 -6.57 2.42 0.57
N SER A 183 -5.28 2.52 0.34
CA SER A 183 -4.33 3.16 1.24
C SER A 183 -4.07 4.59 0.79
N LEU A 184 -4.56 5.58 1.55
CA LEU A 184 -4.27 6.98 1.29
C LEU A 184 -2.81 7.26 1.60
N SER A 185 -2.08 7.79 0.61
CA SER A 185 -0.63 7.92 0.71
C SER A 185 -0.18 9.38 0.79
N ASP A 186 0.48 9.71 1.90
CA ASP A 186 1.20 10.96 2.10
C ASP A 186 2.57 10.90 1.41
N THR A 187 2.54 10.83 0.09
CA THR A 187 3.68 10.48 -0.77
C THR A 187 4.91 11.37 -0.56
N ILE A 188 4.70 12.63 -0.19
CA ILE A 188 5.77 13.63 0.01
C ILE A 188 5.89 14.11 1.46
N GLY A 189 5.14 13.53 2.38
CA GLY A 189 5.17 13.88 3.80
C GLY A 189 4.53 15.23 4.14
N SER A 190 3.68 15.78 3.26
CA SER A 190 3.08 17.12 3.41
C SER A 190 1.78 17.14 4.21
N SER A 191 1.22 15.99 4.55
CA SER A 191 -0.01 15.92 5.35
C SER A 191 0.17 16.54 6.74
N THR A 192 -0.91 17.13 7.24
CA THR A 192 -1.01 17.60 8.64
C THR A 192 -2.05 16.75 9.38
N PRO A 193 -2.00 16.67 10.73
CA PRO A 193 -3.00 15.96 11.52
C PRO A 193 -4.44 16.35 11.15
N ASP A 194 -4.73 17.64 11.05
CA ASP A 194 -6.07 18.15 10.72
C ASP A 194 -6.56 17.66 9.36
N VAL A 195 -5.68 17.62 8.36
CA VAL A 195 -6.01 17.13 7.01
C VAL A 195 -6.23 15.63 7.02
N ILE A 196 -5.42 14.88 7.75
CA ILE A 196 -5.57 13.42 7.89
C ILE A 196 -6.92 13.10 8.53
N GLU A 197 -7.22 13.69 9.69
CA GLU A 197 -8.49 13.50 10.39
C GLU A 197 -9.68 13.89 9.51
N TYR A 198 -9.61 15.04 8.84
CA TYR A 198 -10.67 15.51 7.94
C TYR A 198 -10.95 14.51 6.81
N PHE A 199 -9.92 13.96 6.18
CA PHE A 199 -10.08 13.00 5.09
C PHE A 199 -10.73 11.70 5.56
N PHE A 200 -10.22 11.09 6.62
CA PHE A 200 -10.75 9.82 7.11
C PHE A 200 -12.15 9.97 7.69
N SER A 201 -12.43 11.06 8.41
CA SER A 201 -13.77 11.35 8.95
C SER A 201 -14.83 11.52 7.87
N ASN A 202 -14.47 11.94 6.65
CA ASN A 202 -15.40 12.09 5.53
C ASN A 202 -15.47 10.82 4.67
N LEU A 203 -14.32 10.17 4.41
CA LEU A 203 -14.27 9.05 3.48
C LEU A 203 -14.79 7.74 4.08
N ILE A 204 -14.44 7.43 5.33
CA ILE A 204 -14.85 6.16 5.96
C ILE A 204 -16.37 6.00 6.00
N PRO A 205 -17.15 6.98 6.50
CA PRO A 205 -18.61 6.83 6.52
C PRO A 205 -19.25 6.89 5.12
N SER A 206 -18.61 7.55 4.16
CA SER A 206 -19.12 7.66 2.79
C SER A 206 -18.91 6.39 1.95
N TYR A 207 -17.91 5.60 2.27
CA TYR A 207 -17.55 4.38 1.54
C TYR A 207 -17.40 3.17 2.48
N PRO A 208 -18.51 2.70 3.10
CA PRO A 208 -18.48 1.66 4.13
C PRO A 208 -18.00 0.27 3.63
N ASN A 209 -17.95 0.06 2.32
CA ASN A 209 -17.47 -1.18 1.70
C ASN A 209 -15.97 -1.15 1.35
N ILE A 210 -15.28 -0.03 1.62
CA ILE A 210 -13.85 0.13 1.40
C ILE A 210 -13.11 0.04 2.73
N GLU A 211 -12.10 -0.82 2.78
CA GLU A 211 -11.13 -0.79 3.85
C GLU A 211 -10.10 0.32 3.55
N PHE A 212 -10.13 1.36 4.37
CA PHE A 212 -9.16 2.45 4.25
C PHE A 212 -7.91 2.19 5.09
N GLY A 213 -6.76 2.49 4.51
CA GLY A 213 -5.47 2.52 5.19
C GLY A 213 -4.80 3.88 5.06
N ALA A 214 -3.87 4.15 5.96
CA ALA A 214 -3.00 5.32 5.94
C ALA A 214 -1.55 4.88 5.69
N HIS A 215 -0.93 5.40 4.62
CA HIS A 215 0.50 5.25 4.35
C HIS A 215 1.17 6.62 4.49
N LEU A 216 1.70 6.89 5.69
CA LEU A 216 2.18 8.21 6.07
C LEU A 216 3.70 8.28 6.01
N HIS A 217 4.23 9.25 5.26
CA HIS A 217 5.63 9.63 5.37
C HIS A 217 5.81 10.64 6.50
N THR A 218 6.67 10.31 7.43
CA THR A 218 6.84 11.05 8.68
C THR A 218 8.30 11.35 8.97
N THR A 219 8.52 12.24 9.92
CA THR A 219 9.81 12.49 10.54
C THR A 219 9.79 12.01 12.00
N PRO A 220 10.95 11.88 12.68
CA PRO A 220 10.98 11.54 14.10
C PRO A 220 10.11 12.44 14.98
N ASP A 221 9.87 13.67 14.57
CA ASP A 221 9.12 14.66 15.35
C ASP A 221 7.63 14.71 14.99
N SER A 222 7.22 14.17 13.81
CA SER A 222 5.84 14.32 13.30
C SER A 222 5.05 13.01 13.27
N TRP A 223 5.67 11.86 13.45
CA TRP A 223 5.02 10.56 13.26
C TRP A 223 3.84 10.34 14.23
N HIS A 224 4.04 10.73 15.50
CA HIS A 224 3.05 10.47 16.56
C HIS A 224 1.73 11.21 16.30
N GLU A 225 1.80 12.49 15.95
CA GLU A 225 0.62 13.31 15.68
C GLU A 225 -0.13 12.84 14.43
N LYS A 226 0.61 12.50 13.35
CA LYS A 226 0.01 11.99 12.12
C LYS A 226 -0.66 10.63 12.32
N VAL A 227 0.00 9.72 13.04
CA VAL A 227 -0.59 8.39 13.33
C VAL A 227 -1.83 8.52 14.19
N ASN A 228 -1.81 9.35 15.23
CA ASN A 228 -2.99 9.60 16.07
C ASN A 228 -4.16 10.20 15.29
N ALA A 229 -3.89 11.08 14.33
CA ALA A 229 -4.93 11.67 13.50
C ALA A 229 -5.56 10.67 12.50
N ALA A 230 -4.81 9.62 12.13
CA ALA A 230 -5.31 8.56 11.26
C ALA A 230 -6.07 7.47 12.03
N TYR A 231 -5.81 7.36 13.35
CA TYR A 231 -6.44 6.40 14.25
C TYR A 231 -7.80 6.90 14.75
#